data_4a3a03721f5a45c8769c86ebc199f77a
#
_entry.id   4a3a03721f5a45c8769c86ebc199f77a
#
_cell.length_a   1.000
_cell.length_b   1.000
_cell.length_c   1.000
_cell.angle_alpha   90.00
_cell.angle_beta   90.00
_cell.angle_gamma   90.00
#
_symmetry.space_group_name_H-M   'P 1'
#
loop_
_entity.id
_entity.type
_entity.pdbx_description
1 polymer ?
#
loop_
_entity_poly.entity_id
_entity_poly.type
_entity_poly.pdbx_seq_one_letter_code
_entity_poly.pdbx_strand_id
1 'polypeptide(L)'
;MQLIVNNITKSFGEKEVLRGISLNAHSGKALGLLGRNGAGKTTTIRIIMGVFPADSGEILVDDKPINRNELTIGYLPEERGMYPKKKIIDQLVYFGRLHGLSKNDAISSSKQWLERLYMTEYANNKLET
;
A
#
# COMPACT_ATOMS: atom_id res chain seq x y z
N MET A 1 5.14 -15.41 8.98
CA MET A 1 3.87 -14.86 8.47
C MET A 1 3.62 -15.35 7.05
N GLN A 2 2.43 -15.76 6.78
CA GLN A 2 2.00 -16.23 5.46
C GLN A 2 0.70 -15.51 5.08
N LEU A 3 0.66 -14.97 3.87
CA LEU A 3 -0.54 -14.38 3.28
C LEU A 3 -1.10 -15.34 2.25
N ILE A 4 -2.37 -15.69 2.37
CA ILE A 4 -3.08 -16.55 1.42
C ILE A 4 -4.26 -15.77 0.87
N VAL A 5 -4.35 -15.70 -0.45
CA VAL A 5 -5.49 -15.15 -1.18
C VAL A 5 -6.15 -16.30 -1.92
N ASN A 6 -7.41 -16.58 -1.62
CA ASN A 6 -8.15 -17.73 -2.17
C ASN A 6 -9.33 -17.29 -3.00
N ASN A 7 -9.30 -17.59 -4.29
CA ASN A 7 -10.44 -17.43 -5.22
C ASN A 7 -11.13 -16.07 -5.14
N ILE A 8 -10.36 -15.00 -5.13
CA ILE A 8 -10.90 -13.66 -5.09
C ILE A 8 -11.54 -13.31 -6.43
N THR A 9 -12.79 -12.87 -6.38
CA THR A 9 -13.51 -12.35 -7.54
C THR A 9 -13.88 -10.89 -7.32
N LYS A 10 -13.95 -10.13 -8.39
CA LYS A 10 -14.37 -8.73 -8.36
C LYS A 10 -14.89 -8.30 -9.73
N SER A 11 -16.06 -7.67 -9.70
CA SER A 11 -16.66 -7.05 -10.87
C SER A 11 -17.01 -5.59 -10.57
N PHE A 12 -16.91 -4.74 -11.57
CA PHE A 12 -17.35 -3.35 -11.52
C PHE A 12 -18.45 -3.19 -12.58
N GLY A 13 -19.71 -3.16 -12.13
CA GLY A 13 -20.84 -3.22 -13.03
C GLY A 13 -20.86 -4.54 -13.82
N GLU A 14 -20.86 -4.47 -15.14
CA GLU A 14 -20.82 -5.65 -16.00
C GLU A 14 -19.41 -6.16 -16.30
N LYS A 15 -18.38 -5.41 -15.90
CA LYS A 15 -16.99 -5.77 -16.15
C LYS A 15 -16.46 -6.66 -15.04
N GLU A 16 -16.17 -7.90 -15.37
CA GLU A 16 -15.54 -8.87 -14.48
C GLU A 16 -14.02 -8.68 -14.55
N VAL A 17 -13.43 -8.15 -13.47
CA VAL A 17 -11.99 -7.83 -13.39
C VAL A 17 -11.19 -9.00 -12.82
N LEU A 18 -11.69 -9.63 -11.76
CA LEU A 18 -11.05 -10.79 -11.14
C LEU A 18 -11.99 -11.99 -11.19
N ARG A 19 -11.49 -13.11 -11.70
CA ARG A 19 -12.27 -14.33 -11.94
C ARG A 19 -11.84 -15.51 -11.09
N GLY A 20 -11.36 -15.27 -9.89
CA GLY A 20 -10.87 -16.31 -9.01
C GLY A 20 -9.36 -16.31 -8.92
N ILE A 21 -8.80 -15.24 -8.37
CA ILE A 21 -7.36 -15.10 -8.18
C ILE A 21 -6.95 -15.78 -6.87
N SER A 22 -5.93 -16.63 -6.95
CA SER A 22 -5.33 -17.28 -5.78
C SER A 22 -3.81 -17.05 -5.79
N LEU A 23 -3.28 -16.71 -4.62
CA LEU A 23 -1.83 -16.55 -4.44
C LEU A 23 -1.42 -16.78 -2.99
N ASN A 24 -0.15 -17.09 -2.79
CA ASN A 24 0.47 -17.26 -1.49
C ASN A 24 1.73 -16.42 -1.41
N ALA A 25 1.92 -15.75 -0.29
CA ALA A 25 3.16 -15.00 0.00
C ALA A 25 3.66 -15.36 1.40
N HIS A 26 4.97 -15.45 1.54
CA HIS A 26 5.63 -15.81 2.80
C HIS A 26 6.62 -14.74 3.23
N SER A 27 6.82 -14.61 4.55
CA SER A 27 7.88 -13.76 5.09
C SER A 27 9.23 -14.12 4.50
N GLY A 28 10.05 -13.12 4.24
CA GLY A 28 11.40 -13.30 3.72
C GLY A 28 11.49 -13.57 2.23
N LYS A 29 10.36 -13.59 1.53
CA LYS A 29 10.31 -13.82 0.08
C LYS A 29 9.49 -12.74 -0.61
N ALA A 30 9.90 -12.38 -1.83
CA ALA A 30 9.13 -11.49 -2.69
C ALA A 30 8.24 -12.32 -3.62
N LEU A 31 7.00 -11.88 -3.80
CA LEU A 31 6.07 -12.45 -4.77
C LEU A 31 5.83 -11.42 -5.89
N GLY A 32 6.09 -11.81 -7.12
CA GLY A 32 5.82 -10.97 -8.28
C GLY A 32 4.44 -11.23 -8.87
N LEU A 33 3.68 -10.17 -9.12
CA LEU A 33 2.42 -10.23 -9.86
C LEU A 33 2.65 -9.69 -11.27
N LEU A 34 2.56 -10.58 -12.25
CA LEU A 34 2.81 -10.24 -13.65
C LEU A 34 1.49 -10.18 -14.42
N GLY A 35 1.40 -9.28 -15.37
CA GLY A 35 0.25 -9.13 -16.24
C GLY A 35 0.25 -7.77 -16.93
N ARG A 36 -0.61 -7.62 -17.92
CA ARG A 36 -0.80 -6.36 -18.63
C ARG A 36 -1.55 -5.36 -17.73
N ASN A 37 -1.43 -4.08 -18.02
CA ASN A 37 -2.28 -3.06 -17.39
C ASN A 37 -3.76 -3.42 -17.64
N GLY A 38 -4.55 -3.38 -16.58
CA GLY A 38 -5.96 -3.78 -16.65
C GLY A 38 -6.21 -5.26 -16.41
N ALA A 39 -5.19 -6.08 -16.17
CA ALA A 39 -5.34 -7.52 -15.89
C ALA A 39 -5.70 -7.83 -14.43
N GLY A 40 -6.03 -6.82 -13.62
CA GLY A 40 -6.46 -7.01 -12.24
C GLY A 40 -5.36 -6.95 -11.18
N LYS A 41 -4.11 -6.65 -11.55
CA LYS A 41 -3.02 -6.53 -10.58
C LYS A 41 -3.30 -5.47 -9.53
N THR A 42 -3.63 -4.27 -9.96
CA THR A 42 -3.93 -3.15 -9.07
C THR A 42 -5.18 -3.44 -8.23
N THR A 43 -6.21 -4.02 -8.84
CA THR A 43 -7.44 -4.40 -8.14
C THR A 43 -7.15 -5.42 -7.04
N THR A 44 -6.34 -6.45 -7.34
CA THR A 44 -5.95 -7.45 -6.35
C THR A 44 -5.23 -6.81 -5.16
N ILE A 45 -4.27 -5.94 -5.42
CA ILE A 45 -3.52 -5.25 -4.36
C ILE A 45 -4.44 -4.36 -3.53
N ARG A 46 -5.34 -3.62 -4.17
CA ARG A 46 -6.30 -2.75 -3.46
C ARG A 46 -7.25 -3.55 -2.56
N ILE A 47 -7.68 -4.72 -2.99
CA ILE A 47 -8.49 -5.62 -2.15
C ILE A 47 -7.69 -6.10 -0.95
N ILE A 48 -6.44 -6.52 -1.15
CA ILE A 48 -5.56 -6.93 -0.05
C ILE A 48 -5.37 -5.79 0.95
N MET A 49 -5.21 -4.56 0.46
CA MET A 49 -5.06 -3.36 1.30
C MET A 49 -6.35 -2.92 1.99
N GLY A 50 -7.49 -3.44 1.59
CA GLY A 50 -8.76 -3.08 2.18
C GLY A 50 -9.41 -1.82 1.61
N VAL A 51 -8.99 -1.38 0.44
CA VAL A 51 -9.59 -0.21 -0.23
C VAL A 51 -11.04 -0.46 -0.59
N PHE A 52 -11.34 -1.68 -1.05
CA PHE A 52 -12.71 -2.16 -1.24
C PHE A 52 -12.75 -3.68 -1.05
N PRO A 53 -13.93 -4.26 -0.77
CA PRO A 53 -14.04 -5.70 -0.56
C PRO A 53 -14.04 -6.47 -1.87
N ALA A 54 -13.64 -7.74 -1.80
CA ALA A 54 -13.86 -8.69 -2.89
C ALA A 54 -15.35 -9.06 -2.97
N ASP A 55 -15.81 -9.47 -4.14
CA ASP A 55 -17.19 -9.98 -4.28
C ASP A 55 -17.31 -11.38 -3.68
N SER A 56 -16.28 -12.20 -3.80
CA SER A 56 -16.19 -13.51 -3.16
C SER A 56 -14.73 -13.90 -2.95
N GLY A 57 -14.50 -14.99 -2.23
CA GLY A 57 -13.19 -15.46 -1.86
C GLY A 57 -12.78 -14.98 -0.48
N GLU A 58 -11.54 -15.30 -0.09
CA GLU A 58 -11.03 -14.94 1.23
C GLU A 58 -9.56 -14.57 1.20
N ILE A 59 -9.15 -13.80 2.19
CA ILE A 59 -7.76 -13.43 2.43
C ILE A 59 -7.41 -13.83 3.85
N LEU A 60 -6.37 -14.65 3.99
CA LEU A 60 -5.92 -15.18 5.27
C LEU A 60 -4.50 -14.73 5.57
N VAL A 61 -4.24 -14.44 6.83
CA VAL A 61 -2.89 -14.21 7.36
C VAL A 61 -2.69 -15.21 8.48
N ASP A 62 -1.69 -16.09 8.32
CA ASP A 62 -1.41 -17.18 9.25
C ASP A 62 -2.67 -18.02 9.55
N ASP A 63 -3.39 -18.41 8.48
CA ASP A 63 -4.61 -19.22 8.49
C ASP A 63 -5.84 -18.59 9.16
N LYS A 64 -5.79 -17.29 9.43
CA LYS A 64 -6.92 -16.54 10.01
C LYS A 64 -7.35 -15.42 9.06
N PRO A 65 -8.65 -15.04 9.04
CA PRO A 65 -9.09 -13.91 8.25
C PRO A 65 -8.23 -12.67 8.52
N ILE A 66 -7.88 -11.94 7.48
CA ILE A 66 -7.03 -10.78 7.61
C ILE A 66 -7.67 -9.72 8.52
N ASN A 67 -6.91 -9.25 9.50
CA ASN A 67 -7.26 -8.10 10.33
C ASN A 67 -6.18 -7.03 10.13
N ARG A 68 -6.50 -6.02 9.34
CA ARG A 68 -5.54 -4.99 8.95
C ARG A 68 -5.14 -4.08 10.12
N ASN A 69 -5.97 -4.00 11.16
CA ASN A 69 -5.66 -3.24 12.36
C ASN A 69 -4.50 -3.84 13.16
N GLU A 70 -4.27 -5.13 13.04
CA GLU A 70 -3.19 -5.85 13.71
C GLU A 70 -1.90 -5.90 12.87
N LEU A 71 -1.93 -5.37 11.65
CA LEU A 71 -0.82 -5.44 10.71
C LEU A 71 -0.22 -4.06 10.45
N THR A 72 1.10 -4.03 10.27
CA THR A 72 1.80 -2.87 9.72
C THR A 72 1.96 -3.09 8.22
N ILE A 73 1.26 -2.30 7.42
CA ILE A 73 1.23 -2.47 5.97
C ILE A 73 1.77 -1.22 5.30
N GLY A 74 2.76 -1.39 4.43
CA GLY A 74 3.24 -0.34 3.54
C GLY A 74 2.69 -0.55 2.13
N TYR A 75 2.32 0.53 1.47
CA TYR A 75 1.81 0.48 0.10
C TYR A 75 2.45 1.59 -0.74
N LEU A 76 3.10 1.16 -1.80
CA LEU A 76 3.67 2.08 -2.79
C LEU A 76 2.94 1.88 -4.12
N PRO A 77 1.95 2.71 -4.44
CA PRO A 77 1.21 2.59 -5.69
C PRO A 77 2.06 3.04 -6.88
N GLU A 78 1.76 2.52 -8.06
CA GLU A 78 2.34 2.98 -9.31
C GLU A 78 1.96 4.44 -9.57
N GLU A 79 0.75 4.81 -9.19
CA GLU A 79 0.28 6.19 -9.25
C GLU A 79 0.92 7.04 -8.15
N ARG A 80 1.17 8.32 -8.46
CA ARG A 80 1.72 9.25 -7.49
C ARG A 80 0.68 9.55 -6.42
N GLY A 81 0.82 8.92 -5.25
CA GLY A 81 -0.08 9.14 -4.11
C GLY A 81 0.23 10.39 -3.29
N MET A 82 1.15 11.24 -3.74
CA MET A 82 1.60 12.42 -3.01
C MET A 82 1.16 13.71 -3.72
N TYR A 83 1.13 14.78 -2.96
CA TYR A 83 0.67 16.10 -3.45
C TYR A 83 1.84 16.85 -4.11
N PRO A 84 1.86 17.05 -5.45
CA PRO A 84 3.02 17.62 -6.14
C PRO A 84 3.32 19.07 -5.77
N LYS A 85 2.32 19.83 -5.33
CA LYS A 85 2.48 21.24 -5.00
C LYS A 85 2.82 21.52 -3.54
N LYS A 86 2.97 20.47 -2.72
CA LYS A 86 3.31 20.58 -1.30
C LYS A 86 4.76 20.24 -1.07
N LYS A 87 5.34 20.80 -0.01
CA LYS A 87 6.72 20.47 0.38
C LYS A 87 6.84 19.00 0.77
N ILE A 88 7.95 18.40 0.45
CA ILE A 88 8.20 16.97 0.73
C ILE A 88 8.09 16.68 2.23
N ILE A 89 8.75 17.48 3.07
CA ILE A 89 8.72 17.26 4.52
C ILE A 89 7.29 17.39 5.10
N ASP A 90 6.51 18.35 4.61
CA ASP A 90 5.14 18.56 5.10
C ASP A 90 4.25 17.35 4.79
N GLN A 91 4.42 16.73 3.63
CA GLN A 91 3.67 15.52 3.24
C GLN A 91 4.04 14.34 4.12
N LEU A 92 5.33 14.13 4.37
CA LEU A 92 5.79 13.03 5.20
C LEU A 92 5.27 13.16 6.63
N VAL A 93 5.29 14.36 7.19
CA VAL A 93 4.75 14.65 8.52
C VAL A 93 3.25 14.39 8.56
N TYR A 94 2.51 14.85 7.55
CA TYR A 94 1.06 14.63 7.45
C TYR A 94 0.72 13.14 7.44
N PHE A 95 1.38 12.35 6.59
CA PHE A 95 1.15 10.91 6.52
C PHE A 95 1.56 10.19 7.80
N GLY A 96 2.66 10.60 8.43
CA GLY A 96 3.07 10.05 9.72
C GLY A 96 2.01 10.26 10.80
N ARG A 97 1.43 11.45 10.85
CA ARG A 97 0.36 11.77 11.81
C ARG A 97 -0.92 10.97 11.55
N LEU A 98 -1.26 10.74 10.28
CA LEU A 98 -2.41 9.90 9.91
C LEU A 98 -2.24 8.45 10.40
N HIS A 99 -1.00 7.98 10.52
CA HIS A 99 -0.68 6.63 11.01
C HIS A 99 -0.38 6.59 12.51
N GLY A 100 -0.76 7.62 13.25
CA GLY A 100 -0.72 7.62 14.71
C GLY A 100 0.51 8.26 15.35
N LEU A 101 1.44 8.81 14.58
CA LEU A 101 2.59 9.52 15.14
C LEU A 101 2.19 10.90 15.66
N SER A 102 2.83 11.35 16.75
CA SER A 102 2.73 12.73 17.19
C SER A 102 3.39 13.65 16.17
N LYS A 103 3.10 14.95 16.23
CA LYS A 103 3.72 15.93 15.32
C LYS A 103 5.25 15.90 15.44
N ASN A 104 5.77 15.87 16.67
CA ASN A 104 7.22 15.86 16.91
C ASN A 104 7.87 14.57 16.41
N ASP A 105 7.24 13.42 16.66
CA ASP A 105 7.74 12.13 16.19
C ASP A 105 7.67 12.03 14.66
N ALA A 106 6.61 12.56 14.04
CA ALA A 106 6.49 12.58 12.59
C ALA A 106 7.58 13.44 11.94
N ILE A 107 7.88 14.61 12.51
CA ILE A 107 8.97 15.49 12.04
C ILE A 107 10.32 14.78 12.17
N SER A 108 10.60 14.22 13.34
CA SER A 108 11.86 13.54 13.62
C SER A 108 12.08 12.34 12.69
N SER A 109 11.07 11.48 12.55
CA SER A 109 11.14 10.31 11.69
C SER A 109 11.28 10.70 10.21
N SER A 110 10.55 11.71 9.77
CA SER A 110 10.63 12.19 8.38
C SER A 110 12.04 12.71 8.05
N LYS A 111 12.64 13.47 8.96
CA LYS A 111 14.01 13.97 8.76
C LYS A 111 15.02 12.82 8.71
N GLN A 112 14.88 11.81 9.56
CA GLN A 112 15.76 10.64 9.56
C GLN A 112 15.69 9.88 8.23
N TRP A 113 14.49 9.68 7.69
CA TRP A 113 14.32 8.98 6.41
C TRP A 113 14.89 9.79 5.24
N LEU A 114 14.70 11.10 5.23
CA LEU A 114 15.29 11.96 4.19
C LEU A 114 16.81 11.92 4.26
N GLU A 115 17.38 11.89 5.45
CA GLU A 115 18.83 11.75 5.64
C GLU A 115 19.33 10.39 5.10
N ARG A 116 18.65 9.30 5.43
CA ARG A 116 19.01 7.96 4.93
C ARG A 116 18.94 7.86 3.40
N LEU A 117 18.06 8.62 2.78
CA LEU A 117 17.89 8.63 1.33
C LEU A 117 18.71 9.73 0.64
N TYR A 118 19.56 10.44 1.38
CA TYR A 118 20.37 11.55 0.88
C TYR A 118 19.54 12.69 0.26
N MET A 119 18.36 12.94 0.82
CA MET A 119 17.39 13.93 0.34
C MET A 119 17.15 15.09 1.31
N THR A 120 17.96 15.26 2.35
CA THR A 120 17.77 16.30 3.37
C THR A 120 17.69 17.70 2.75
N GLU A 121 18.50 17.99 1.75
CA GLU A 121 18.52 19.28 1.07
C GLU A 121 17.23 19.61 0.31
N TYR A 122 16.41 18.58 0.00
CA TYR A 122 15.15 18.74 -0.74
C TYR A 122 13.91 18.79 0.16
N ALA A 123 14.07 18.71 1.49
CA ALA A 123 12.96 18.60 2.43
C ALA A 123 11.91 19.71 2.28
N ASN A 124 12.37 20.93 2.05
CA ASN A 124 11.49 22.09 1.91
C ASN A 124 11.10 22.39 0.46
N ASN A 125 11.52 21.57 -0.48
CA ASN A 125 11.14 21.72 -1.88
C ASN A 125 9.77 21.09 -2.15
N LYS A 126 9.04 21.65 -3.11
CA LYS A 126 7.83 21.02 -3.62
C LYS A 126 8.19 19.77 -4.40
N LEU A 127 7.30 18.78 -4.39
CA LEU A 127 7.56 17.51 -5.05
C LEU A 127 7.71 17.65 -6.57
N GLU A 128 7.06 18.63 -7.17
CA GLU A 128 7.08 18.86 -8.63
C GLU A 128 8.32 19.59 -9.15
N THR A 129 9.20 20.06 -8.29
CA THR A 129 10.40 20.80 -8.70
C THR A 129 11.65 19.93 -8.90
#